data_23a63b83572f3ba48f33d1a495129a04
#
_entry.id   23a63b83572f3ba48f33d1a495129a04
#
_cell.length_a   1.000
_cell.length_b   1.000
_cell.length_c   1.000
_cell.angle_alpha   90.00
_cell.angle_beta   90.00
_cell.angle_gamma   90.00
#
_symmetry.space_group_name_H-M   'P 1'
#
loop_
_entity.id
_entity.type
_entity.pdbx_description
1 polymer ?
#
loop_
_entity_poly.entity_id
_entity_poly.type
_entity_poly.pdbx_seq_one_letter_code
_entity_poly.pdbx_strand_id
1 'polypeptide(L)'
;MRPLEKTIAVRDKRFLLRVETSHESADYSKYEDLREEIWGFPDDHLSSTRNMMCENVFHEGGSLFIGAFAEAEAGRFEIDGRHLVGFCYGFVGVRDKSIGFRDSGNLRFYAQYAGVRTAYQSYGLGILLKEYQREMVLDLLGVSTIICTYDPLTGVNANRNVHHFGMDVLEYRVATYGEYGGLLNRPDVPTDRFLMSWDLTRTGGRTAYDLEAALAAPATIRAVPRRVPGLSGEIALEVVEGTDPGAAGEVLLVRIPLDFYRMLQETEVADPDVSRIPVDWRMATREVFLALFARGYRVVDFLKATAGVPANHYVLARIASPDR
;
A
#
# COMPACT_ATOMS: atom_id res chain seq x y z
N MET A 1 17.98 -12.97 20.26
CA MET A 1 16.61 -12.78 19.76
C MET A 1 16.19 -11.37 20.14
N ARG A 2 15.70 -10.58 19.20
CA ARG A 2 15.16 -9.25 19.53
C ARG A 2 13.87 -9.40 20.33
N PRO A 3 13.52 -8.41 21.18
CA PRO A 3 12.25 -8.45 21.91
C PRO A 3 11.08 -8.40 20.92
N LEU A 4 10.04 -9.18 21.19
CA LEU A 4 8.79 -9.21 20.40
C LEU A 4 7.92 -7.97 20.61
N GLU A 5 8.42 -7.03 21.41
CA GLU A 5 7.77 -5.77 21.73
C GLU A 5 8.75 -4.61 21.59
N LYS A 6 8.27 -3.47 21.10
CA LYS A 6 9.05 -2.24 20.93
C LYS A 6 8.17 -1.03 21.24
N THR A 7 8.55 -0.27 22.26
CA THR A 7 7.88 1.01 22.54
C THR A 7 8.50 2.11 21.69
N ILE A 8 7.66 2.91 21.07
CA ILE A 8 8.04 4.08 20.28
C ILE A 8 7.30 5.32 20.77
N ALA A 9 7.94 6.48 20.71
CA ALA A 9 7.32 7.77 20.96
C ALA A 9 7.23 8.56 19.66
N VAL A 10 6.06 9.09 19.35
CA VAL A 10 5.82 9.93 18.19
C VAL A 10 5.05 11.16 18.60
N ARG A 11 5.67 12.32 18.55
CA ARG A 11 5.11 13.58 19.04
C ARG A 11 4.73 13.48 20.52
N ASP A 12 3.44 13.66 20.81
CA ASP A 12 2.82 13.64 22.12
C ASP A 12 2.29 12.26 22.56
N LYS A 13 2.46 11.24 21.71
CA LYS A 13 1.91 9.90 21.94
C LYS A 13 2.99 8.82 22.01
N ARG A 14 2.70 7.79 22.77
CA ARG A 14 3.52 6.57 22.82
C ARG A 14 2.71 5.38 22.31
N PHE A 15 3.40 4.49 21.64
CA PHE A 15 2.83 3.29 21.05
C PHE A 15 3.69 2.08 21.37
N LEU A 16 3.04 0.95 21.57
CA LEU A 16 3.68 -0.35 21.65
C LEU A 16 3.46 -1.09 20.32
N LEU A 17 4.55 -1.41 19.63
CA LEU A 17 4.54 -2.37 18.52
C LEU A 17 4.79 -3.75 19.11
N ARG A 18 3.93 -4.71 18.83
CA ARG A 18 3.98 -6.05 19.42
C ARG A 18 3.68 -7.12 18.38
N VAL A 19 4.51 -8.16 18.34
CA VAL A 19 4.21 -9.40 17.63
C VAL A 19 3.16 -10.19 18.42
N GLU A 20 2.06 -10.57 17.77
CA GLU A 20 1.05 -11.41 18.41
C GLU A 20 1.55 -12.86 18.54
N THR A 21 1.48 -13.35 19.75
CA THR A 21 1.94 -14.71 20.12
C THR A 21 0.84 -15.54 20.77
N SER A 22 -0.37 -15.01 20.85
CA SER A 22 -1.50 -15.72 21.46
C SER A 22 -1.98 -16.88 20.59
N HIS A 23 -2.51 -17.91 21.25
CA HIS A 23 -3.23 -19.02 20.64
C HIS A 23 -4.75 -18.95 20.90
N GLU A 24 -5.22 -17.86 21.50
CA GLU A 24 -6.63 -17.68 21.86
C GLU A 24 -7.38 -16.88 20.80
N SER A 25 -8.53 -17.40 20.34
CA SER A 25 -9.35 -16.73 19.31
C SER A 25 -9.78 -15.31 19.70
N ALA A 26 -10.05 -15.08 20.98
CA ALA A 26 -10.44 -13.79 21.50
C ALA A 26 -9.40 -12.70 21.26
N ASP A 27 -8.11 -13.07 21.26
CA ASP A 27 -7.03 -12.12 21.00
C ASP A 27 -6.94 -11.68 19.54
N TYR A 28 -7.53 -12.44 18.60
CA TYR A 28 -7.57 -12.09 17.18
C TYR A 28 -8.80 -11.28 16.78
N SER A 29 -9.89 -11.31 17.56
CA SER A 29 -11.10 -10.54 17.29
C SER A 29 -10.82 -9.04 17.18
N LYS A 30 -9.90 -8.51 17.99
CA LYS A 30 -9.50 -7.09 17.94
C LYS A 30 -8.90 -6.68 16.59
N TYR A 31 -8.21 -7.60 15.90
CA TYR A 31 -7.63 -7.34 14.56
C TYR A 31 -8.71 -7.39 13.48
N GLU A 32 -9.68 -8.29 13.60
CA GLU A 32 -10.83 -8.36 12.72
C GLU A 32 -11.68 -7.10 12.81
N ASP A 33 -12.03 -6.66 14.04
CA ASP A 33 -12.77 -5.42 14.28
C ASP A 33 -12.08 -4.21 13.66
N LEU A 34 -10.75 -4.09 13.83
CA LEU A 34 -9.98 -3.00 13.23
C LEU A 34 -9.90 -3.11 11.71
N ARG A 35 -9.82 -4.33 11.16
CA ARG A 35 -9.87 -4.55 9.72
C ARG A 35 -11.20 -4.08 9.13
N GLU A 36 -12.32 -4.45 9.76
CA GLU A 36 -13.65 -3.99 9.34
C GLU A 36 -13.79 -2.47 9.42
N GLU A 37 -13.29 -1.85 10.49
CA GLU A 37 -13.27 -0.39 10.63
C GLU A 37 -12.52 0.30 9.48
N ILE A 38 -11.38 -0.26 9.05
CA ILE A 38 -10.52 0.36 8.04
C ILE A 38 -11.01 0.09 6.61
N TRP A 39 -11.41 -1.15 6.29
CA TRP A 39 -11.77 -1.56 4.92
C TRP A 39 -13.27 -1.66 4.67
N GLY A 40 -14.08 -1.83 5.71
CA GLY A 40 -15.54 -1.91 5.59
C GLY A 40 -16.04 -3.19 4.91
N PHE A 41 -15.46 -4.35 5.24
CA PHE A 41 -15.86 -5.65 4.71
C PHE A 41 -16.43 -6.58 5.80
N PRO A 42 -17.65 -6.35 6.28
CA PRO A 42 -18.22 -7.21 7.32
C PRO A 42 -18.43 -8.65 6.83
N ASP A 43 -18.64 -8.84 5.52
CA ASP A 43 -18.93 -10.14 4.90
C ASP A 43 -17.70 -10.82 4.26
N ASP A 44 -16.49 -10.30 4.50
CA ASP A 44 -15.27 -10.91 3.98
C ASP A 44 -14.84 -12.12 4.82
N HIS A 45 -15.33 -13.28 4.44
CA HIS A 45 -15.02 -14.55 5.11
C HIS A 45 -13.54 -14.96 5.03
N LEU A 46 -12.74 -14.34 4.15
CA LEU A 46 -11.33 -14.67 4.01
C LEU A 46 -10.45 -14.15 5.15
N SER A 47 -10.95 -13.16 5.91
CA SER A 47 -10.21 -12.53 7.00
C SER A 47 -10.95 -12.61 8.34
N SER A 48 -11.82 -13.60 8.50
CA SER A 48 -12.49 -13.85 9.78
C SER A 48 -11.49 -14.20 10.89
N THR A 49 -11.86 -13.98 12.15
CA THR A 49 -11.07 -14.34 13.34
C THR A 49 -10.55 -15.76 13.25
N ARG A 50 -11.38 -16.69 12.79
CA ARG A 50 -11.00 -18.10 12.62
C ARG A 50 -9.86 -18.25 11.60
N ASN A 51 -9.93 -17.56 10.46
CA ASN A 51 -8.90 -17.64 9.43
C ASN A 51 -7.60 -17.02 9.91
N MET A 52 -7.66 -15.83 10.54
CA MET A 52 -6.49 -15.17 11.13
C MET A 52 -5.82 -16.06 12.18
N MET A 53 -6.61 -16.70 13.03
CA MET A 53 -6.13 -17.65 14.05
C MET A 53 -5.48 -18.87 13.41
N CYS A 54 -6.13 -19.50 12.41
CA CYS A 54 -5.56 -20.61 11.68
C CYS A 54 -4.24 -20.25 11.02
N GLU A 55 -4.19 -19.09 10.35
CA GLU A 55 -2.99 -18.63 9.66
C GLU A 55 -1.84 -18.36 10.63
N ASN A 56 -2.10 -17.86 11.83
CA ASN A 56 -1.05 -17.57 12.81
C ASN A 56 -0.67 -18.80 13.65
N VAL A 57 -1.62 -19.59 14.09
CA VAL A 57 -1.39 -20.76 14.95
C VAL A 57 -0.90 -21.97 14.14
N PHE A 58 -1.55 -22.28 13.00
CA PHE A 58 -1.21 -23.45 12.19
C PHE A 58 -0.07 -23.20 11.20
N HIS A 59 0.27 -21.93 10.95
CA HIS A 59 1.47 -21.54 10.21
C HIS A 59 2.57 -21.03 11.14
N GLU A 60 2.69 -21.62 12.33
CA GLU A 60 3.78 -21.32 13.26
C GLU A 60 5.13 -21.26 12.54
N GLY A 61 5.83 -20.15 12.73
CA GLY A 61 7.08 -19.86 12.03
C GLY A 61 6.93 -19.33 10.60
N GLY A 62 5.74 -19.41 10.00
CA GLY A 62 5.49 -18.93 8.63
C GLY A 62 4.68 -17.63 8.55
N SER A 63 3.93 -17.26 9.59
CA SER A 63 3.14 -16.04 9.63
C SER A 63 3.67 -15.02 10.65
N LEU A 64 3.25 -13.78 10.52
CA LEU A 64 3.62 -12.71 11.43
C LEU A 64 2.48 -11.69 11.54
N PHE A 65 1.87 -11.61 12.73
CA PHE A 65 0.93 -10.58 13.12
C PHE A 65 1.63 -9.55 14.00
N ILE A 66 1.48 -8.26 13.69
CA ILE A 66 2.05 -7.16 14.46
C ILE A 66 0.96 -6.14 14.74
N GLY A 67 0.66 -5.88 16.02
CA GLY A 67 -0.23 -4.81 16.47
C GLY A 67 0.54 -3.58 16.91
N ALA A 68 -0.05 -2.40 16.70
CA ALA A 68 0.36 -1.13 17.29
C ALA A 68 -0.70 -0.68 18.28
N PHE A 69 -0.33 -0.55 19.54
CA PHE A 69 -1.22 -0.19 20.64
C PHE A 69 -0.87 1.20 21.16
N ALA A 70 -1.86 2.08 21.28
CA ALA A 70 -1.69 3.37 21.91
C ALA A 70 -1.56 3.21 23.43
N GLU A 71 -0.78 4.09 24.05
CA GLU A 71 -0.65 4.14 25.50
C GLU A 71 -2.00 4.45 26.14
N ALA A 72 -2.41 3.65 27.13
CA ALA A 72 -3.66 3.80 27.86
C ALA A 72 -3.53 4.85 28.99
N GLU A 73 -2.45 4.73 29.76
CA GLU A 73 -2.05 5.65 30.83
C GLU A 73 -0.53 5.80 30.78
N ALA A 74 0.01 6.84 31.42
CA ALA A 74 1.45 7.11 31.40
C ALA A 74 2.29 5.88 31.77
N GLY A 75 3.03 5.35 30.79
CA GLY A 75 3.86 4.15 30.93
C GLY A 75 3.14 2.81 30.83
N ARG A 76 1.80 2.79 30.65
CA ARG A 76 1.00 1.56 30.61
C ARG A 76 0.37 1.36 29.24
N PHE A 77 0.52 0.16 28.70
CA PHE A 77 -0.14 -0.29 27.46
C PHE A 77 -1.15 -1.40 27.78
N GLU A 78 -2.31 -1.32 27.17
CA GLU A 78 -3.34 -2.35 27.19
C GLU A 78 -3.43 -3.01 25.80
N ILE A 79 -3.47 -4.35 25.79
CA ILE A 79 -3.44 -5.16 24.56
C ILE A 79 -4.88 -5.58 24.21
N ASP A 80 -5.71 -4.60 23.95
CA ASP A 80 -7.14 -4.79 23.63
C ASP A 80 -7.53 -4.06 22.34
N GLY A 81 -8.76 -4.27 21.86
CA GLY A 81 -9.29 -3.65 20.64
C GLY A 81 -9.44 -2.14 20.73
N ARG A 82 -9.63 -1.57 21.94
CA ARG A 82 -9.73 -0.13 22.14
C ARG A 82 -8.40 0.57 21.86
N HIS A 83 -7.31 -0.01 22.34
CA HIS A 83 -5.96 0.56 22.24
C HIS A 83 -5.22 0.11 20.99
N LEU A 84 -5.72 -0.90 20.25
CA LEU A 84 -5.19 -1.30 18.95
C LEU A 84 -5.51 -0.22 17.92
N VAL A 85 -4.49 0.49 17.45
CA VAL A 85 -4.62 1.62 16.52
C VAL A 85 -4.06 1.35 15.12
N GLY A 86 -3.40 0.22 14.95
CA GLY A 86 -2.91 -0.23 13.65
C GLY A 86 -2.39 -1.66 13.72
N PHE A 87 -2.30 -2.30 12.57
CA PHE A 87 -1.71 -3.64 12.48
C PHE A 87 -1.13 -3.90 11.10
N CYS A 88 -0.24 -4.89 11.01
CA CYS A 88 0.14 -5.52 9.77
C CYS A 88 0.24 -7.03 9.96
N TYR A 89 0.02 -7.73 8.84
CA TYR A 89 -0.01 -9.19 8.81
C TYR A 89 0.57 -9.71 7.50
N GLY A 90 1.19 -10.86 7.56
CA GLY A 90 1.68 -11.57 6.39
C GLY A 90 2.19 -12.97 6.72
N PHE A 91 2.61 -13.69 5.70
CA PHE A 91 3.10 -15.08 5.81
C PHE A 91 4.17 -15.38 4.78
N VAL A 92 4.98 -16.41 5.05
CA VAL A 92 6.04 -16.88 4.17
C VAL A 92 5.46 -17.75 3.05
N GLY A 93 5.94 -17.52 1.85
CA GLY A 93 5.72 -18.34 0.67
C GLY A 93 7.01 -18.54 -0.11
N VAL A 94 6.91 -19.22 -1.24
CA VAL A 94 8.04 -19.48 -2.13
C VAL A 94 7.88 -18.74 -3.46
N ARG A 95 8.99 -18.31 -4.03
CA ARG A 95 9.04 -17.69 -5.36
C ARG A 95 8.77 -18.72 -6.46
N ASP A 96 9.47 -19.83 -6.38
CA ASP A 96 9.43 -20.94 -7.34
C ASP A 96 9.02 -22.23 -6.62
N LYS A 97 7.86 -22.77 -6.99
CA LYS A 97 7.33 -24.00 -6.40
C LYS A 97 8.20 -25.22 -6.72
N SER A 98 8.96 -25.23 -7.82
CA SER A 98 9.85 -26.33 -8.18
C SER A 98 11.04 -26.44 -7.23
N ILE A 99 11.49 -25.32 -6.69
CA ILE A 99 12.53 -25.23 -5.66
C ILE A 99 11.91 -25.48 -4.28
N GLY A 100 10.71 -24.94 -4.03
CA GLY A 100 10.02 -25.05 -2.73
C GLY A 100 10.81 -24.38 -1.61
N PHE A 101 10.75 -24.94 -0.40
CA PHE A 101 11.43 -24.44 0.80
C PHE A 101 12.88 -24.92 0.94
N ARG A 102 13.45 -25.59 -0.08
CA ARG A 102 14.80 -26.19 -0.03
C ARG A 102 15.92 -25.14 -0.12
N ASP A 103 15.61 -23.97 -0.62
CA ASP A 103 16.53 -22.83 -0.75
C ASP A 103 15.95 -21.60 -0.06
N SER A 104 16.68 -21.07 0.93
CA SER A 104 16.28 -19.87 1.66
C SER A 104 16.19 -18.63 0.75
N GLY A 105 16.97 -18.56 -0.33
CA GLY A 105 16.90 -17.50 -1.35
C GLY A 105 15.60 -17.53 -2.16
N ASN A 106 14.86 -18.64 -2.12
CA ASN A 106 13.55 -18.79 -2.74
C ASN A 106 12.38 -18.32 -1.86
N LEU A 107 12.64 -18.01 -0.58
CA LEU A 107 11.61 -17.59 0.36
C LEU A 107 11.24 -16.12 0.15
N ARG A 108 9.96 -15.82 0.32
CA ARG A 108 9.40 -14.47 0.29
C ARG A 108 8.34 -14.34 1.38
N PHE A 109 8.31 -13.19 2.03
CA PHE A 109 7.22 -12.84 2.94
C PHE A 109 6.16 -12.05 2.16
N TYR A 110 4.94 -12.54 2.09
CA TYR A 110 3.81 -11.83 1.51
C TYR A 110 3.12 -10.99 2.58
N ALA A 111 3.32 -9.68 2.53
CA ALA A 111 2.64 -8.73 3.42
C ALA A 111 1.23 -8.45 2.88
N GLN A 112 0.23 -9.10 3.49
CA GLN A 112 -1.15 -9.12 3.01
C GLN A 112 -1.92 -7.87 3.46
N TYR A 113 -1.90 -7.55 4.75
CA TYR A 113 -2.59 -6.40 5.32
C TYR A 113 -1.63 -5.46 6.02
N ALA A 114 -1.90 -4.16 5.94
CA ALA A 114 -1.31 -3.14 6.77
C ALA A 114 -2.26 -1.93 6.85
N GLY A 115 -2.76 -1.63 8.02
CA GLY A 115 -3.71 -0.54 8.22
C GLY A 115 -3.48 0.20 9.52
N VAL A 116 -3.91 1.46 9.56
CA VAL A 116 -3.85 2.33 10.73
C VAL A 116 -5.19 3.06 10.84
N ARG A 117 -5.76 3.05 12.04
CA ARG A 117 -7.00 3.75 12.36
C ARG A 117 -6.89 5.23 11.97
N THR A 118 -7.94 5.77 11.35
CA THR A 118 -7.93 7.12 10.75
C THR A 118 -7.42 8.20 11.71
N ALA A 119 -7.85 8.17 12.96
CA ALA A 119 -7.41 9.13 13.99
C ALA A 119 -5.90 9.11 14.28
N TYR A 120 -5.19 8.06 13.85
CA TYR A 120 -3.75 7.87 14.10
C TYR A 120 -2.88 7.89 12.84
N GLN A 121 -3.46 8.11 11.66
CA GLN A 121 -2.70 8.11 10.40
C GLN A 121 -1.65 9.22 10.33
N SER A 122 -1.93 10.39 10.94
CA SER A 122 -0.99 11.53 10.97
C SER A 122 0.29 11.28 11.79
N TYR A 123 0.35 10.20 12.58
CA TYR A 123 1.51 9.86 13.40
C TYR A 123 2.58 9.04 12.66
N GLY A 124 2.41 8.75 11.38
CA GLY A 124 3.39 7.97 10.62
C GLY A 124 3.46 6.48 11.00
N LEU A 125 2.48 5.97 11.75
CA LEU A 125 2.46 4.57 12.23
C LEU A 125 2.54 3.55 11.10
N GLY A 126 2.01 3.86 9.91
CA GLY A 126 2.11 2.97 8.76
C GLY A 126 3.55 2.73 8.28
N ILE A 127 4.47 3.70 8.48
CA ILE A 127 5.90 3.53 8.23
C ILE A 127 6.52 2.70 9.35
N LEU A 128 6.30 3.08 10.60
CA LEU A 128 6.88 2.41 11.77
C LEU A 128 6.46 0.93 11.90
N LEU A 129 5.20 0.60 11.58
CA LEU A 129 4.72 -0.78 11.50
C LEU A 129 5.48 -1.56 10.41
N LYS A 130 5.70 -0.97 9.25
CA LYS A 130 6.45 -1.60 8.16
C LYS A 130 7.93 -1.77 8.49
N GLU A 131 8.56 -0.81 9.14
CA GLU A 131 9.94 -0.92 9.62
C GLU A 131 10.07 -2.04 10.66
N TYR A 132 9.15 -2.11 11.60
CA TYR A 132 9.14 -3.17 12.60
C TYR A 132 8.82 -4.54 11.95
N GLN A 133 7.92 -4.60 10.97
CA GLN A 133 7.70 -5.81 10.17
C GLN A 133 8.99 -6.26 9.47
N ARG A 134 9.75 -5.33 8.86
CA ARG A 134 11.05 -5.62 8.27
C ARG A 134 12.02 -6.23 9.29
N GLU A 135 12.16 -5.61 10.47
CA GLU A 135 13.01 -6.11 11.55
C GLU A 135 12.62 -7.55 11.93
N MET A 136 11.33 -7.81 12.13
CA MET A 136 10.83 -9.12 12.56
C MET A 136 10.91 -10.19 11.46
N VAL A 137 10.67 -9.83 10.21
CA VAL A 137 10.81 -10.76 9.06
C VAL A 137 12.25 -11.20 8.89
N LEU A 138 13.21 -10.28 9.03
CA LEU A 138 14.64 -10.62 8.98
C LEU A 138 15.07 -11.47 10.18
N ASP A 139 14.70 -11.08 11.38
CA ASP A 139 15.24 -11.67 12.61
C ASP A 139 14.56 -12.98 13.01
N LEU A 140 13.24 -13.10 12.83
CA LEU A 140 12.49 -14.29 13.24
C LEU A 140 12.34 -15.31 12.13
N LEU A 141 12.16 -14.84 10.88
CA LEU A 141 11.85 -15.72 9.75
C LEU A 141 13.05 -15.94 8.82
N GLY A 142 14.11 -15.14 8.95
CA GLY A 142 15.29 -15.24 8.08
C GLY A 142 15.01 -14.94 6.61
N VAL A 143 13.91 -14.22 6.30
CA VAL A 143 13.49 -13.92 4.94
C VAL A 143 13.93 -12.50 4.57
N SER A 144 14.63 -12.38 3.44
CA SER A 144 15.20 -11.11 2.99
C SER A 144 14.34 -10.33 2.00
N THR A 145 13.17 -10.86 1.60
CA THR A 145 12.32 -10.21 0.60
C THR A 145 10.87 -10.18 1.05
N ILE A 146 10.27 -8.99 1.08
CA ILE A 146 8.82 -8.81 1.22
C ILE A 146 8.19 -8.57 -0.14
N ILE A 147 7.09 -9.27 -0.41
CA ILE A 147 6.21 -9.03 -1.56
C ILE A 147 4.89 -8.47 -1.03
N CYS A 148 4.35 -7.45 -1.68
CA CYS A 148 3.02 -6.93 -1.38
C CYS A 148 2.34 -6.36 -2.63
N THR A 149 1.06 -6.04 -2.51
CA THR A 149 0.34 -5.31 -3.55
C THR A 149 -0.27 -4.04 -2.98
N TYR A 150 -0.46 -3.04 -3.83
CA TYR A 150 -1.27 -1.86 -3.50
C TYR A 150 -1.89 -1.25 -4.74
N ASP A 151 -2.92 -0.42 -4.55
CA ASP A 151 -3.61 0.28 -5.63
C ASP A 151 -2.74 1.42 -6.18
N PRO A 152 -2.36 1.40 -7.48
CA PRO A 152 -1.50 2.42 -8.08
C PRO A 152 -2.03 3.85 -8.00
N LEU A 153 -3.33 4.04 -7.81
CA LEU A 153 -3.94 5.37 -7.71
C LEU A 153 -3.82 5.99 -6.31
N THR A 154 -3.28 5.25 -5.32
CA THR A 154 -3.17 5.74 -3.95
C THR A 154 -1.82 6.40 -3.67
N GLY A 155 -1.78 7.74 -3.70
CA GLY A 155 -0.55 8.52 -3.51
C GLY A 155 0.14 8.30 -2.16
N VAL A 156 -0.62 8.04 -1.09
CA VAL A 156 -0.07 7.72 0.25
C VAL A 156 0.74 6.43 0.22
N ASN A 157 0.19 5.37 -0.41
CA ASN A 157 0.88 4.09 -0.54
C ASN A 157 2.08 4.20 -1.51
N ALA A 158 1.93 4.92 -2.61
CA ALA A 158 3.01 5.17 -3.56
C ALA A 158 4.19 5.87 -2.90
N ASN A 159 3.94 6.97 -2.18
CA ASN A 159 4.98 7.71 -1.47
C ASN A 159 5.67 6.84 -0.41
N ARG A 160 4.93 6.04 0.35
CA ARG A 160 5.50 5.15 1.36
C ARG A 160 6.32 4.03 0.74
N ASN A 161 5.75 3.30 -0.23
CA ASN A 161 6.36 2.07 -0.73
C ASN A 161 7.46 2.36 -1.76
N VAL A 162 7.22 3.27 -2.71
CA VAL A 162 8.18 3.58 -3.79
C VAL A 162 9.23 4.57 -3.31
N HIS A 163 8.81 5.75 -2.81
CA HIS A 163 9.76 6.81 -2.45
C HIS A 163 10.49 6.51 -1.14
N HIS A 164 9.76 6.24 -0.05
CA HIS A 164 10.36 6.08 1.29
C HIS A 164 11.11 4.75 1.44
N PHE A 165 10.47 3.61 1.10
CA PHE A 165 11.09 2.29 1.26
C PHE A 165 11.90 1.81 0.06
N GLY A 166 11.84 2.51 -1.06
CA GLY A 166 12.57 2.13 -2.28
C GLY A 166 12.17 0.75 -2.84
N MET A 167 10.89 0.35 -2.64
CA MET A 167 10.38 -0.91 -3.17
C MET A 167 10.35 -0.88 -4.70
N ASP A 168 10.64 -2.03 -5.32
CA ASP A 168 10.58 -2.19 -6.76
C ASP A 168 9.16 -2.58 -7.20
N VAL A 169 8.65 -1.92 -8.25
CA VAL A 169 7.41 -2.33 -8.92
C VAL A 169 7.78 -3.42 -9.93
N LEU A 170 7.33 -4.64 -9.65
CA LEU A 170 7.59 -5.81 -10.51
C LEU A 170 6.61 -5.89 -11.68
N GLU A 171 5.33 -5.61 -11.42
CA GLU A 171 4.25 -5.88 -12.38
C GLU A 171 3.04 -4.98 -12.11
N TYR A 172 2.33 -4.61 -13.17
CA TYR A 172 0.98 -4.06 -13.10
C TYR A 172 -0.04 -5.18 -13.34
N ARG A 173 -0.86 -5.48 -12.36
CA ARG A 173 -1.88 -6.53 -12.40
C ARG A 173 -3.25 -5.95 -12.57
N VAL A 174 -3.96 -6.39 -13.61
CA VAL A 174 -5.32 -5.95 -13.92
C VAL A 174 -6.33 -6.75 -13.11
N ALA A 175 -7.28 -6.06 -12.49
CA ALA A 175 -8.43 -6.62 -11.76
C ALA A 175 -8.07 -7.79 -10.81
N THR A 176 -6.99 -7.64 -10.06
CA THR A 176 -6.35 -8.70 -9.26
C THR A 176 -7.31 -9.40 -8.28
N TYR A 177 -8.22 -8.63 -7.68
CA TYR A 177 -9.14 -9.13 -6.64
C TYR A 177 -10.60 -9.24 -7.11
N GLY A 178 -10.86 -9.05 -8.41
CA GLY A 178 -12.24 -9.04 -8.93
C GLY A 178 -13.02 -7.79 -8.50
N GLU A 179 -14.34 -7.95 -8.43
CA GLU A 179 -15.25 -6.88 -8.03
C GLU A 179 -15.56 -7.02 -6.53
N TYR A 180 -15.24 -6.02 -5.75
CA TYR A 180 -15.64 -5.94 -4.35
C TYR A 180 -15.80 -4.48 -3.90
N GLY A 181 -16.74 -4.24 -2.98
CA GLY A 181 -17.00 -2.94 -2.38
C GLY A 181 -16.36 -2.79 -1.01
N GLY A 182 -16.43 -1.59 -0.46
CA GLY A 182 -15.94 -1.25 0.88
C GLY A 182 -15.52 0.21 0.94
N LEU A 183 -15.00 0.65 2.07
CA LEU A 183 -14.59 2.06 2.25
C LEU A 183 -13.44 2.49 1.32
N LEU A 184 -12.63 1.54 0.88
CA LEU A 184 -11.44 1.80 0.05
C LEU A 184 -11.58 1.28 -1.39
N ASN A 185 -12.75 0.73 -1.75
CA ASN A 185 -13.02 0.20 -3.08
C ASN A 185 -14.50 0.40 -3.43
N ARG A 186 -14.77 0.48 -4.72
CA ARG A 186 -16.11 0.55 -5.28
C ARG A 186 -16.26 -0.55 -6.33
N PRO A 187 -17.39 -1.32 -6.36
CA PRO A 187 -17.52 -2.51 -7.22
C PRO A 187 -17.33 -2.25 -8.70
N ASP A 188 -17.74 -1.07 -9.18
CA ASP A 188 -17.61 -0.66 -10.57
C ASP A 188 -16.20 -0.19 -10.98
N VAL A 189 -15.27 -0.03 -10.01
CA VAL A 189 -13.90 0.38 -10.26
C VAL A 189 -12.96 -0.83 -10.19
N PRO A 190 -12.34 -1.25 -11.30
CA PRO A 190 -11.48 -2.43 -11.32
C PRO A 190 -10.34 -2.36 -10.32
N THR A 191 -10.03 -3.51 -9.69
CA THR A 191 -9.06 -3.65 -8.61
C THR A 191 -7.62 -3.87 -9.10
N ASP A 192 -7.13 -2.97 -9.95
CA ASP A 192 -5.75 -3.06 -10.43
C ASP A 192 -4.74 -2.87 -9.29
N ARG A 193 -3.62 -3.56 -9.36
CA ARG A 193 -2.57 -3.51 -8.33
C ARG A 193 -1.18 -3.46 -8.94
N PHE A 194 -0.28 -2.74 -8.27
CA PHE A 194 1.14 -3.01 -8.41
C PHE A 194 1.53 -4.21 -7.56
N LEU A 195 2.26 -5.16 -8.13
CA LEU A 195 3.02 -6.14 -7.38
C LEU A 195 4.38 -5.53 -7.04
N MET A 196 4.69 -5.48 -5.75
CA MET A 196 5.90 -4.86 -5.22
C MET A 196 6.87 -5.88 -4.65
N SER A 197 8.15 -5.58 -4.73
CA SER A 197 9.21 -6.30 -4.03
C SER A 197 10.03 -5.35 -3.19
N TRP A 198 10.24 -5.70 -1.93
CA TRP A 198 11.12 -4.99 -1.01
C TRP A 198 12.28 -5.88 -0.60
N ASP A 199 13.47 -5.53 -1.03
CA ASP A 199 14.71 -6.14 -0.56
C ASP A 199 15.05 -5.56 0.81
N LEU A 200 14.90 -6.38 1.85
CA LEU A 200 15.07 -5.97 3.24
C LEU A 200 16.55 -5.77 3.64
N THR A 201 17.47 -6.26 2.81
CA THR A 201 18.91 -6.10 3.05
C THR A 201 19.43 -4.74 2.61
N ARG A 202 18.71 -4.07 1.71
CA ARG A 202 19.05 -2.70 1.32
C ARG A 202 18.80 -1.73 2.46
N THR A 203 19.80 -0.90 2.76
CA THR A 203 19.69 0.20 3.72
C THR A 203 19.58 1.52 2.96
N GLY A 204 18.56 2.31 3.29
CA GLY A 204 18.29 3.60 2.64
C GLY A 204 17.18 3.53 1.58
N GLY A 205 16.53 4.68 1.38
CA GLY A 205 15.57 4.89 0.29
C GLY A 205 16.26 4.93 -1.08
N ARG A 206 15.47 5.11 -2.13
CA ARG A 206 16.00 5.37 -3.48
C ARG A 206 16.78 6.68 -3.50
N THR A 207 17.79 6.75 -4.36
CA THR A 207 18.39 8.04 -4.71
C THR A 207 17.28 8.90 -5.31
N ALA A 208 17.00 10.04 -4.66
CA ALA A 208 15.98 10.95 -5.15
C ALA A 208 16.36 11.43 -6.56
N TYR A 209 15.41 11.40 -7.48
CA TYR A 209 15.58 12.05 -8.76
C TYR A 209 15.68 13.56 -8.55
N ASP A 210 16.47 14.21 -9.37
CA ASP A 210 16.48 15.67 -9.45
C ASP A 210 15.03 16.13 -9.75
N LEU A 211 14.46 16.88 -8.79
CA LEU A 211 13.05 17.27 -8.83
C LEU A 211 12.77 18.16 -10.05
N GLU A 212 13.67 19.09 -10.37
CA GLU A 212 13.51 20.01 -11.49
C GLU A 212 13.56 19.23 -12.81
N ALA A 213 14.53 18.34 -12.98
CA ALA A 213 14.64 17.47 -14.16
C ALA A 213 13.44 16.52 -14.28
N ALA A 214 12.98 15.96 -13.16
CA ALA A 214 11.80 15.09 -13.15
C ALA A 214 10.52 15.84 -13.53
N LEU A 215 10.29 17.03 -13.00
CA LEU A 215 9.10 17.85 -13.33
C LEU A 215 9.12 18.41 -14.76
N ALA A 216 10.29 18.53 -15.39
CA ALA A 216 10.42 18.86 -16.80
C ALA A 216 10.12 17.69 -17.75
N ALA A 217 10.01 16.45 -17.22
CA ALA A 217 9.74 15.27 -18.03
C ALA A 217 8.31 15.27 -18.59
N PRO A 218 8.08 14.65 -19.78
CA PRO A 218 6.76 14.57 -20.36
C PRO A 218 5.75 13.86 -19.45
N ALA A 219 4.61 14.49 -19.21
CA ALA A 219 3.49 13.89 -18.50
C ALA A 219 2.64 13.04 -19.46
N THR A 220 2.37 11.80 -19.09
CA THR A 220 1.64 10.82 -19.91
C THR A 220 0.14 10.84 -19.70
N ILE A 221 -0.34 11.49 -18.63
CA ILE A 221 -1.77 11.70 -18.34
C ILE A 221 -1.99 13.18 -18.09
N ARG A 222 -2.88 13.79 -18.89
CA ARG A 222 -3.37 15.14 -18.67
C ARG A 222 -4.67 15.08 -17.88
N ALA A 223 -4.74 15.88 -16.82
CA ALA A 223 -5.95 16.00 -16.01
C ALA A 223 -6.12 17.46 -15.55
N VAL A 224 -7.37 17.88 -15.44
CA VAL A 224 -7.75 19.24 -15.03
C VAL A 224 -8.66 19.22 -13.82
N PRO A 225 -8.63 20.24 -12.98
CA PRO A 225 -9.62 20.41 -11.92
C PRO A 225 -11.00 20.72 -12.51
N ARG A 226 -12.02 20.01 -12.04
CA ARG A 226 -13.42 20.22 -12.42
C ARG A 226 -14.28 20.28 -11.16
N ARG A 227 -15.21 21.24 -11.08
CA ARG A 227 -16.23 21.27 -10.06
C ARG A 227 -17.36 20.31 -10.44
N VAL A 228 -17.72 19.44 -9.52
CA VAL A 228 -18.76 18.42 -9.72
C VAL A 228 -19.65 18.33 -8.47
N PRO A 229 -20.93 17.93 -8.63
CA PRO A 229 -21.81 17.63 -7.51
C PRO A 229 -21.37 16.30 -6.88
N GLY A 230 -20.62 16.36 -5.78
CA GLY A 230 -20.22 15.18 -5.02
C GLY A 230 -21.24 14.80 -3.94
N LEU A 231 -20.97 13.70 -3.23
CA LEU A 231 -21.82 13.20 -2.14
C LEU A 231 -21.96 14.23 -1.00
N SER A 232 -20.89 14.95 -0.68
CA SER A 232 -20.87 15.97 0.39
C SER A 232 -21.19 17.40 -0.12
N GLY A 233 -21.60 17.55 -1.38
CA GLY A 233 -21.89 18.84 -2.02
C GLY A 233 -20.97 19.12 -3.20
N GLU A 234 -20.90 20.39 -3.64
CA GLU A 234 -20.02 20.76 -4.76
C GLU A 234 -18.55 20.67 -4.36
N ILE A 235 -17.79 19.86 -5.07
CA ILE A 235 -16.35 19.62 -4.83
C ILE A 235 -15.52 19.80 -6.10
N ALA A 236 -14.23 20.07 -5.93
CA ALA A 236 -13.26 20.07 -7.02
C ALA A 236 -12.55 18.70 -7.07
N LEU A 237 -12.67 18.03 -8.20
CA LEU A 237 -11.93 16.80 -8.51
C LEU A 237 -11.08 16.99 -9.76
N GLU A 238 -10.01 16.22 -9.87
CA GLU A 238 -9.23 16.12 -11.10
C GLU A 238 -9.89 15.10 -12.04
N VAL A 239 -10.15 15.51 -13.28
CA VAL A 239 -10.68 14.63 -14.33
C VAL A 239 -9.66 14.43 -15.43
N VAL A 240 -9.58 13.22 -15.95
CA VAL A 240 -8.69 12.88 -17.07
C VAL A 240 -9.22 13.54 -18.35
N GLU A 241 -8.34 14.26 -19.05
CA GLU A 241 -8.62 14.82 -20.38
C GLU A 241 -7.99 14.01 -21.51
N GLY A 242 -6.92 13.27 -21.21
CA GLY A 242 -6.27 12.44 -22.23
C GLY A 242 -5.02 11.75 -21.71
N THR A 243 -4.60 10.74 -22.47
CA THR A 243 -3.43 9.91 -22.21
C THR A 243 -2.45 9.99 -23.39
N ASP A 244 -1.17 9.78 -23.11
CA ASP A 244 -0.14 9.58 -24.11
C ASP A 244 0.70 8.33 -23.74
N PRO A 245 0.18 7.12 -24.02
CA PRO A 245 0.92 5.87 -23.78
C PRO A 245 2.12 5.71 -24.71
N GLY A 246 2.17 6.52 -25.78
CA GLY A 246 3.26 6.58 -26.76
C GLY A 246 4.40 7.52 -26.37
N ALA A 247 4.24 8.34 -25.32
CA ALA A 247 5.24 9.31 -24.89
C ALA A 247 6.65 8.72 -24.85
N ALA A 248 7.65 9.48 -25.29
CA ALA A 248 9.04 9.07 -25.34
C ALA A 248 9.93 10.06 -24.59
N GLY A 249 10.96 9.53 -23.92
CA GLY A 249 11.93 10.29 -23.12
C GLY A 249 12.75 9.32 -22.29
N GLU A 250 13.86 9.78 -21.72
CA GLU A 250 14.63 8.98 -20.75
C GLU A 250 13.83 8.81 -19.46
N VAL A 251 13.14 9.86 -19.06
CA VAL A 251 12.24 9.91 -17.90
C VAL A 251 10.85 10.32 -18.35
N LEU A 252 9.82 9.73 -17.79
CA LEU A 252 8.41 10.04 -18.02
C LEU A 252 7.67 10.16 -16.69
N LEU A 253 6.62 11.00 -16.65
CA LEU A 253 5.76 11.15 -15.51
C LEU A 253 4.40 10.51 -15.76
N VAL A 254 3.93 9.68 -14.83
CA VAL A 254 2.56 9.18 -14.82
C VAL A 254 1.81 9.81 -13.66
N ARG A 255 0.90 10.73 -13.98
CA ARG A 255 0.06 11.43 -13.01
C ARG A 255 -0.99 10.48 -12.43
N ILE A 256 -1.30 10.66 -11.13
CA ILE A 256 -2.41 10.01 -10.45
C ILE A 256 -3.21 11.05 -9.64
N PRO A 257 -4.45 10.75 -9.20
CA PRO A 257 -5.25 11.66 -8.40
C PRO A 257 -4.54 12.10 -7.11
N LEU A 258 -4.87 13.29 -6.63
CA LEU A 258 -4.37 13.79 -5.33
C LEU A 258 -4.86 12.91 -4.18
N ASP A 259 -6.13 12.56 -4.19
CA ASP A 259 -6.76 11.68 -3.18
C ASP A 259 -7.81 10.77 -3.84
N PHE A 260 -7.39 9.55 -4.16
CA PHE A 260 -8.23 8.58 -4.83
C PHE A 260 -9.35 8.03 -3.93
N TYR A 261 -9.09 7.85 -2.64
CA TYR A 261 -10.12 7.37 -1.72
C TYR A 261 -11.25 8.38 -1.53
N ARG A 262 -10.91 9.65 -1.38
CA ARG A 262 -11.90 10.72 -1.37
C ARG A 262 -12.66 10.79 -2.69
N MET A 263 -11.99 10.61 -3.83
CA MET A 263 -12.62 10.57 -5.14
C MET A 263 -13.65 9.44 -5.22
N LEU A 264 -13.31 8.22 -4.76
CA LEU A 264 -14.26 7.09 -4.72
C LEU A 264 -15.52 7.43 -3.94
N GLN A 265 -15.38 7.98 -2.74
CA GLN A 265 -16.48 8.33 -1.85
C GLN A 265 -17.36 9.45 -2.44
N GLU A 266 -16.75 10.53 -2.84
CA GLU A 266 -17.48 11.72 -3.32
C GLU A 266 -18.18 11.51 -4.66
N THR A 267 -17.72 10.57 -5.49
CA THR A 267 -18.32 10.25 -6.77
C THR A 267 -19.34 9.11 -6.72
N GLU A 268 -19.70 8.62 -5.53
CA GLU A 268 -20.78 7.65 -5.35
C GLU A 268 -22.15 8.34 -5.38
N VAL A 269 -22.47 8.88 -6.54
CA VAL A 269 -23.69 9.66 -6.83
C VAL A 269 -24.39 9.10 -8.07
N ALA A 270 -25.68 9.46 -8.25
CA ALA A 270 -26.49 8.99 -9.37
C ALA A 270 -26.10 9.61 -10.74
N ASP A 271 -25.35 10.71 -10.74
CA ASP A 271 -24.89 11.36 -11.97
C ASP A 271 -23.81 10.50 -12.66
N PRO A 272 -24.07 9.95 -13.88
CA PRO A 272 -23.12 9.09 -14.57
C PRO A 272 -21.81 9.77 -14.95
N ASP A 273 -21.82 11.09 -15.22
CA ASP A 273 -20.62 11.84 -15.60
C ASP A 273 -19.72 12.08 -14.41
N VAL A 274 -20.25 12.04 -13.19
CA VAL A 274 -19.51 12.15 -11.94
C VAL A 274 -19.07 10.76 -11.45
N SER A 275 -19.98 9.80 -11.45
CA SER A 275 -19.71 8.45 -10.92
C SER A 275 -18.64 7.70 -11.70
N ARG A 276 -18.47 7.99 -13.01
CA ARG A 276 -17.42 7.36 -13.84
C ARG A 276 -16.01 7.91 -13.65
N ILE A 277 -15.81 9.06 -12.99
CA ILE A 277 -14.49 9.70 -12.86
C ILE A 277 -13.39 8.76 -12.32
N PRO A 278 -13.61 7.97 -11.25
CA PRO A 278 -12.61 7.01 -10.78
C PRO A 278 -12.33 5.89 -11.78
N VAL A 279 -13.33 5.46 -12.56
CA VAL A 279 -13.17 4.46 -13.62
C VAL A 279 -12.29 5.03 -14.74
N ASP A 280 -12.53 6.27 -15.16
CA ASP A 280 -11.71 6.95 -16.17
C ASP A 280 -10.23 7.05 -15.74
N TRP A 281 -9.97 7.41 -14.50
CA TRP A 281 -8.61 7.39 -13.93
C TRP A 281 -8.00 5.99 -13.93
N ARG A 282 -8.77 4.97 -13.58
CA ARG A 282 -8.31 3.57 -13.58
C ARG A 282 -7.93 3.12 -14.99
N MET A 283 -8.79 3.42 -15.98
CA MET A 283 -8.54 3.01 -17.36
C MET A 283 -7.36 3.77 -17.98
N ALA A 284 -7.25 5.07 -17.72
CA ALA A 284 -6.13 5.89 -18.18
C ALA A 284 -4.78 5.40 -17.61
N THR A 285 -4.71 5.15 -16.31
CA THR A 285 -3.48 4.66 -15.68
C THR A 285 -3.14 3.24 -16.11
N ARG A 286 -4.11 2.35 -16.29
CA ARG A 286 -3.92 0.99 -16.82
C ARG A 286 -3.28 1.04 -18.21
N GLU A 287 -3.89 1.80 -19.12
CA GLU A 287 -3.38 1.95 -20.49
C GLU A 287 -1.92 2.40 -20.50
N VAL A 288 -1.64 3.48 -19.77
CA VAL A 288 -0.30 4.08 -19.74
C VAL A 288 0.73 3.14 -19.09
N PHE A 289 0.45 2.57 -17.91
CA PHE A 289 1.42 1.70 -17.23
C PHE A 289 1.72 0.44 -18.04
N LEU A 290 0.70 -0.20 -18.62
CA LEU A 290 0.90 -1.40 -19.44
C LEU A 290 1.74 -1.08 -20.69
N ALA A 291 1.45 0.02 -21.38
CA ALA A 291 2.21 0.44 -22.55
C ALA A 291 3.67 0.78 -22.21
N LEU A 292 3.90 1.53 -21.14
CA LEU A 292 5.25 1.91 -20.73
C LEU A 292 6.07 0.70 -20.24
N PHE A 293 5.46 -0.19 -19.44
CA PHE A 293 6.15 -1.41 -18.96
C PHE A 293 6.53 -2.34 -20.13
N ALA A 294 5.65 -2.48 -21.13
CA ALA A 294 5.96 -3.24 -22.37
C ALA A 294 7.13 -2.64 -23.16
N ARG A 295 7.35 -1.32 -23.06
CA ARG A 295 8.44 -0.58 -23.71
C ARG A 295 9.72 -0.51 -22.86
N GLY A 296 9.78 -1.22 -21.73
CA GLY A 296 10.95 -1.32 -20.85
C GLY A 296 11.10 -0.21 -19.81
N TYR A 297 10.13 0.67 -19.68
CA TYR A 297 10.12 1.62 -18.54
C TYR A 297 9.81 0.90 -17.23
N ARG A 298 10.37 1.42 -16.13
CA ARG A 298 10.10 0.95 -14.77
C ARG A 298 9.88 2.14 -13.86
N VAL A 299 9.05 1.96 -12.85
CA VAL A 299 8.87 2.96 -11.79
C VAL A 299 10.17 3.07 -11.00
N VAL A 300 10.73 4.26 -10.97
CA VAL A 300 12.00 4.55 -10.30
C VAL A 300 11.84 5.46 -9.08
N ASP A 301 10.77 6.27 -9.01
CA ASP A 301 10.47 7.11 -7.86
C ASP A 301 9.00 7.54 -7.86
N PHE A 302 8.59 8.28 -6.82
CA PHE A 302 7.28 8.90 -6.70
C PHE A 302 7.40 10.31 -6.15
N LEU A 303 6.81 11.27 -6.85
CA LEU A 303 6.72 12.68 -6.46
C LEU A 303 5.35 12.94 -5.85
N LYS A 304 5.32 13.18 -4.54
CA LYS A 304 4.09 13.54 -3.83
C LYS A 304 3.78 15.02 -4.07
N ALA A 305 2.51 15.35 -4.28
CA ALA A 305 2.04 16.72 -4.40
C ALA A 305 2.39 17.54 -3.14
N THR A 306 2.98 18.71 -3.38
CA THR A 306 3.39 19.72 -2.38
C THR A 306 3.24 21.11 -2.98
N ALA A 307 3.61 22.18 -2.27
CA ALA A 307 3.61 23.52 -2.81
C ALA A 307 4.47 23.70 -4.09
N GLY A 308 5.54 22.90 -4.23
CA GLY A 308 6.42 22.92 -5.42
C GLY A 308 6.12 21.82 -6.44
N VAL A 309 5.22 20.87 -6.13
CA VAL A 309 4.83 19.76 -6.98
C VAL A 309 3.30 19.74 -7.11
N PRO A 310 2.73 20.19 -8.25
CA PRO A 310 1.30 20.47 -8.34
C PRO A 310 0.40 19.22 -8.31
N ALA A 311 0.96 18.02 -8.56
CA ALA A 311 0.21 16.77 -8.59
C ALA A 311 1.07 15.57 -8.16
N ASN A 312 0.43 14.46 -7.84
CA ASN A 312 1.10 13.20 -7.58
C ASN A 312 1.58 12.56 -8.89
N HIS A 313 2.86 12.16 -8.96
CA HIS A 313 3.43 11.52 -10.15
C HIS A 313 4.32 10.32 -9.80
N TYR A 314 4.15 9.24 -10.51
CA TYR A 314 5.22 8.23 -10.63
C TYR A 314 6.26 8.74 -11.62
N VAL A 315 7.51 8.56 -11.27
CA VAL A 315 8.66 8.78 -12.15
C VAL A 315 9.04 7.44 -12.77
N LEU A 316 9.02 7.36 -14.08
CA LEU A 316 9.43 6.17 -14.82
C LEU A 316 10.67 6.45 -15.64
N ALA A 317 11.61 5.51 -15.65
CA ALA A 317 12.80 5.58 -16.50
C ALA A 317 13.03 4.25 -17.21
N ARG A 318 13.73 4.29 -18.33
CA ARG A 318 14.26 3.07 -18.95
C ARG A 318 15.43 2.58 -18.12
N ILE A 319 15.27 1.41 -17.54
CA ILE A 319 16.38 0.71 -16.87
C ILE A 319 16.88 -0.33 -17.88
N ALA A 320 18.19 -0.29 -18.17
CA ALA A 320 18.82 -1.42 -18.86
C ALA A 320 18.49 -2.66 -18.03
N SER A 321 17.90 -3.69 -18.68
CA SER A 321 17.59 -4.93 -17.94
C SER A 321 18.86 -5.39 -17.24
N PRO A 322 18.85 -5.56 -15.90
CA PRO A 322 19.90 -6.36 -15.30
C PRO A 322 19.77 -7.73 -15.96
N ASP A 323 20.87 -8.26 -16.46
CA ASP A 323 20.94 -9.60 -17.04
C ASP A 323 20.18 -10.58 -16.13
N ARG A 324 19.28 -11.35 -16.77
CA ARG A 324 18.36 -12.30 -16.12
C ARG A 324 19.10 -13.44 -15.45
#